data_21d22ed28858a30405fa78ead79425b6
#
_entry.id   21d22ed28858a30405fa78ead79425b6
#
_cell.length_a   1.000
_cell.length_b   1.000
_cell.length_c   1.000
_cell.angle_alpha   90.00
_cell.angle_beta   90.00
_cell.angle_gamma   90.00
#
_symmetry.space_group_name_H-M   'P 1'
#
loop_
_entity.id
_entity.type
_entity.pdbx_description
1 polymer ?
#
loop_
_entity_poly.entity_id
_entity_poly.type
_entity_poly.pdbx_seq_one_letter_code
_entity_poly.pdbx_strand_id
1 'polypeptide(L)'
;MRKLLTILTVASALSLTGCGYNTFQTTDEQIKASWSEVVNQYQRRADLIPNLVNTVKGEAKFEQDTLTKVIEARSKATSIQATPELINDPAAFQKFQQAQGELTGALSRLMAVSENYPNLRANQGFRDLQAQLEGTENRITVARNRYIKSVQDYNVTVRTFPSNLTAMVFGYKDKPNFAVENEKEISKPPSVSFDTAPAAPKGAASGAAK
;
A
#
# COMPACT_ATOMS: atom_id res chain seq x y z
N MET A 1 48.56 -31.05 20.27
CA MET A 1 47.36 -31.42 19.47
C MET A 1 46.07 -30.78 20.03
N ARG A 2 45.73 -30.96 21.33
CA ARG A 2 44.48 -30.36 21.93
C ARG A 2 44.39 -28.82 21.77
N LYS A 3 45.48 -28.07 22.01
CA LYS A 3 45.51 -26.59 21.85
C LYS A 3 45.34 -26.12 20.40
N LEU A 4 45.84 -26.87 19.43
CA LEU A 4 45.69 -26.58 18.00
C LEU A 4 44.22 -26.86 17.56
N LEU A 5 43.60 -27.90 18.08
CA LEU A 5 42.20 -28.23 17.80
C LEU A 5 41.25 -27.14 18.35
N THR A 6 41.52 -26.65 19.58
CA THR A 6 40.74 -25.57 20.19
C THR A 6 40.89 -24.24 19.45
N ILE A 7 42.08 -23.89 18.95
CA ILE A 7 42.31 -22.70 18.13
C ILE A 7 41.57 -22.82 16.80
N LEU A 8 41.60 -23.98 16.15
CA LEU A 8 40.92 -24.23 14.89
C LEU A 8 39.41 -24.15 15.00
N THR A 9 38.83 -24.68 16.10
CA THR A 9 37.37 -24.59 16.38
C THR A 9 36.94 -23.14 16.66
N VAL A 10 37.73 -22.37 17.40
CA VAL A 10 37.44 -20.95 17.68
C VAL A 10 37.56 -20.12 16.41
N ALA A 11 38.59 -20.35 15.58
CA ALA A 11 38.74 -19.64 14.30
C ALA A 11 37.61 -19.97 13.30
N SER A 12 37.15 -21.23 13.26
CA SER A 12 36.00 -21.65 12.46
C SER A 12 34.69 -21.00 12.93
N ALA A 13 34.48 -20.89 14.24
CA ALA A 13 33.32 -20.23 14.82
C ALA A 13 33.29 -18.72 14.52
N LEU A 14 34.44 -18.05 14.57
CA LEU A 14 34.60 -16.64 14.23
C LEU A 14 34.37 -16.35 12.73
N SER A 15 34.73 -17.28 11.84
CA SER A 15 34.52 -17.14 10.40
C SER A 15 33.03 -17.22 9.99
N LEU A 16 32.21 -17.98 10.73
CA LEU A 16 30.79 -18.12 10.48
C LEU A 16 29.97 -16.85 10.84
N THR A 17 30.44 -16.05 11.80
CA THR A 17 29.72 -14.84 12.22
C THR A 17 29.88 -13.68 11.24
N GLY A 18 30.97 -13.60 10.46
CA GLY A 18 31.23 -12.52 9.52
C GLY A 18 30.28 -12.52 8.31
N CYS A 19 29.89 -13.67 7.82
CA CYS A 19 29.02 -13.80 6.64
C CYS A 19 27.58 -13.30 6.88
N GLY A 20 27.03 -13.52 8.06
CA GLY A 20 25.66 -13.11 8.41
C GLY A 20 25.52 -11.60 8.59
N TYR A 21 26.46 -10.95 9.26
CA TYR A 21 26.42 -9.51 9.54
C TYR A 21 26.34 -8.65 8.27
N ASN A 22 27.20 -8.91 7.29
CA ASN A 22 27.21 -8.15 6.04
C ASN A 22 25.90 -8.32 5.25
N THR A 23 25.30 -9.50 5.29
CA THR A 23 24.01 -9.76 4.65
C THR A 23 22.91 -8.90 5.29
N PHE A 24 22.88 -8.80 6.62
CA PHE A 24 21.92 -7.92 7.32
C PHE A 24 22.09 -6.45 6.94
N GLN A 25 23.33 -5.96 6.90
CA GLN A 25 23.60 -4.57 6.49
C GLN A 25 23.11 -4.32 5.06
N THR A 26 23.42 -5.21 4.13
CA THR A 26 23.02 -5.09 2.72
C THR A 26 21.49 -5.10 2.57
N THR A 27 20.82 -6.05 3.20
CA THR A 27 19.34 -6.15 3.10
C THR A 27 18.63 -5.01 3.82
N ASP A 28 19.16 -4.49 4.94
CA ASP A 28 18.63 -3.31 5.61
C ASP A 28 18.72 -2.07 4.73
N GLU A 29 19.86 -1.85 4.07
CA GLU A 29 20.03 -0.74 3.11
C GLU A 29 19.10 -0.89 1.89
N GLN A 30 18.89 -2.10 1.39
CA GLN A 30 17.91 -2.36 0.32
C GLN A 30 16.48 -2.01 0.75
N ILE A 31 16.09 -2.30 2.00
CA ILE A 31 14.79 -1.89 2.54
C ILE A 31 14.69 -0.37 2.58
N LYS A 32 15.70 0.33 3.11
CA LYS A 32 15.71 1.81 3.16
C LYS A 32 15.61 2.43 1.77
N ALA A 33 16.34 1.90 0.80
CA ALA A 33 16.29 2.36 -0.58
C ALA A 33 14.91 2.16 -1.21
N SER A 34 14.32 0.97 -1.06
CA SER A 34 12.98 0.68 -1.57
C SER A 34 11.89 1.47 -0.84
N TRP A 35 12.06 1.73 0.46
CA TRP A 35 11.18 2.61 1.23
C TRP A 35 11.21 4.04 0.71
N SER A 36 12.41 4.57 0.44
CA SER A 36 12.57 5.92 -0.13
C SER A 36 11.86 6.04 -1.49
N GLU A 37 11.89 4.99 -2.33
CA GLU A 37 11.15 4.97 -3.59
C GLU A 37 9.63 5.05 -3.34
N VAL A 38 9.10 4.30 -2.37
CA VAL A 38 7.68 4.37 -1.96
C VAL A 38 7.30 5.77 -1.52
N VAL A 39 8.08 6.38 -0.63
CA VAL A 39 7.83 7.74 -0.11
C VAL A 39 7.84 8.78 -1.24
N ASN A 40 8.79 8.69 -2.16
CA ASN A 40 8.87 9.59 -3.32
C ASN A 40 7.61 9.52 -4.19
N GLN A 41 7.05 8.33 -4.42
CA GLN A 41 5.82 8.20 -5.20
C GLN A 41 4.61 8.74 -4.45
N TYR A 42 4.51 8.54 -3.15
CA TYR A 42 3.46 9.13 -2.32
C TYR A 42 3.55 10.66 -2.27
N GLN A 43 4.77 11.21 -2.16
CA GLN A 43 4.99 12.65 -2.23
C GLN A 43 4.53 13.21 -3.58
N ARG A 44 4.94 12.58 -4.68
CA ARG A 44 4.50 12.97 -6.04
C ARG A 44 2.96 12.99 -6.16
N ARG A 45 2.28 11.98 -5.60
CA ARG A 45 0.81 11.96 -5.56
C ARG A 45 0.25 13.15 -4.79
N ALA A 46 0.79 13.43 -3.60
CA ALA A 46 0.35 14.54 -2.76
C ALA A 46 0.56 15.90 -3.42
N ASP A 47 1.61 16.05 -4.24
CA ASP A 47 1.92 17.30 -4.94
C ASP A 47 1.01 17.58 -6.15
N LEU A 48 0.39 16.54 -6.72
CA LEU A 48 -0.59 16.69 -7.81
C LEU A 48 -1.96 17.17 -7.30
N ILE A 49 -2.30 16.90 -6.03
CA ILE A 49 -3.65 17.15 -5.48
C ILE A 49 -4.03 18.64 -5.47
N PRO A 50 -3.17 19.62 -5.09
CA PRO A 50 -3.53 21.01 -5.13
C PRO A 50 -3.94 21.49 -6.53
N ASN A 51 -3.24 21.03 -7.57
CA ASN A 51 -3.56 21.36 -8.95
C ASN A 51 -4.90 20.75 -9.37
N LEU A 52 -5.15 19.48 -8.98
CA LEU A 52 -6.44 18.83 -9.22
C LEU A 52 -7.58 19.59 -8.55
N VAL A 53 -7.43 19.92 -7.25
CA VAL A 53 -8.45 20.66 -6.49
C VAL A 53 -8.72 22.02 -7.12
N ASN A 54 -7.69 22.75 -7.57
CA ASN A 54 -7.85 24.05 -8.22
C ASN A 54 -8.56 23.93 -9.56
N THR A 55 -8.27 22.91 -10.36
CA THR A 55 -8.94 22.64 -11.63
C THR A 55 -10.41 22.32 -11.42
N VAL A 56 -10.74 21.47 -10.43
CA VAL A 56 -12.11 21.07 -10.10
C VAL A 56 -12.91 22.23 -9.50
N LYS A 57 -12.29 23.10 -8.69
CA LYS A 57 -12.92 24.34 -8.18
C LYS A 57 -13.36 25.30 -9.28
N GLY A 58 -12.79 25.22 -10.45
CA GLY A 58 -13.22 25.99 -11.62
C GLY A 58 -14.62 25.60 -12.13
N GLU A 59 -15.11 24.41 -11.78
CA GLU A 59 -16.48 23.96 -12.06
C GLU A 59 -17.44 24.43 -10.94
N ALA A 60 -18.25 25.44 -11.23
CA ALA A 60 -19.06 26.17 -10.24
C ALA A 60 -20.09 25.31 -9.49
N LYS A 61 -20.45 24.13 -10.00
CA LYS A 61 -21.45 23.23 -9.42
C LYS A 61 -20.86 21.98 -8.77
N PHE A 62 -19.52 21.88 -8.69
CA PHE A 62 -18.90 20.67 -8.12
C PHE A 62 -19.14 20.56 -6.61
N GLU A 63 -19.31 19.34 -6.12
CA GLU A 63 -19.59 19.05 -4.70
C GLU A 63 -18.44 19.49 -3.79
N GLN A 64 -18.68 20.49 -2.93
CA GLN A 64 -17.70 21.00 -1.97
C GLN A 64 -17.24 19.93 -0.97
N ASP A 65 -18.16 19.06 -0.52
CA ASP A 65 -17.84 17.98 0.42
C ASP A 65 -16.80 17.01 -0.12
N THR A 66 -16.88 16.66 -1.41
CA THR A 66 -15.92 15.78 -2.06
C THR A 66 -14.53 16.42 -2.12
N LEU A 67 -14.44 17.72 -2.43
CA LEU A 67 -13.19 18.46 -2.43
C LEU A 67 -12.59 18.55 -1.01
N THR A 68 -13.42 18.87 -0.02
CA THR A 68 -13.00 18.97 1.38
C THR A 68 -12.40 17.65 1.87
N LYS A 69 -13.05 16.52 1.58
CA LYS A 69 -12.53 15.20 1.95
C LYS A 69 -11.17 14.88 1.32
N VAL A 70 -10.94 15.28 0.08
CA VAL A 70 -9.63 15.09 -0.57
C VAL A 70 -8.57 15.95 0.11
N ILE A 71 -8.88 17.21 0.44
CA ILE A 71 -7.94 18.11 1.13
C ILE A 71 -7.59 17.60 2.52
N GLU A 72 -8.59 17.14 3.29
CA GLU A 72 -8.40 16.57 4.62
C GLU A 72 -7.57 15.28 4.58
N ALA A 73 -7.91 14.36 3.67
CA ALA A 73 -7.16 13.11 3.50
C ALA A 73 -5.71 13.37 3.08
N ARG A 74 -5.47 14.37 2.19
CA ARG A 74 -4.12 14.80 1.85
C ARG A 74 -3.37 15.34 3.07
N SER A 75 -4.02 16.20 3.87
CA SER A 75 -3.41 16.77 5.08
C SER A 75 -3.00 15.67 6.06
N LYS A 76 -3.88 14.68 6.31
CA LYS A 76 -3.55 13.51 7.15
C LYS A 76 -2.38 12.70 6.58
N ALA A 77 -2.42 12.39 5.28
CA ALA A 77 -1.39 11.58 4.63
C ALA A 77 -0.01 12.26 4.65
N THR A 78 0.05 13.60 4.53
CA THR A 78 1.30 14.37 4.55
C THR A 78 1.77 14.77 5.94
N SER A 79 0.92 14.70 6.96
CA SER A 79 1.30 14.98 8.36
C SER A 79 2.18 13.90 8.98
N ILE A 80 2.14 12.69 8.45
CA ILE A 80 2.97 11.57 8.93
C ILE A 80 4.32 11.63 8.24
N GLN A 81 5.37 11.87 9.01
CA GLN A 81 6.73 11.86 8.48
C GLN A 81 7.15 10.42 8.16
N ALA A 82 7.29 10.13 6.88
CA ALA A 82 7.67 8.81 6.37
C ALA A 82 9.19 8.60 6.41
N THR A 83 9.81 8.78 7.59
CA THR A 83 11.25 8.60 7.80
C THR A 83 11.65 7.12 7.72
N PRO A 84 12.95 6.80 7.55
CA PRO A 84 13.42 5.41 7.60
C PRO A 84 13.15 4.71 8.92
N GLU A 85 12.99 5.45 10.03
CA GLU A 85 12.67 4.89 11.35
C GLU A 85 11.24 4.36 11.42
N LEU A 86 10.32 4.92 10.62
CA LEU A 86 8.92 4.49 10.58
C LEU A 86 8.77 3.01 10.22
N ILE A 87 9.66 2.47 9.38
CA ILE A 87 9.65 1.05 9.03
C ILE A 87 10.10 0.11 10.16
N ASN A 88 10.54 0.64 11.29
CA ASN A 88 10.89 -0.14 12.48
C ASN A 88 9.78 -0.12 13.54
N ASP A 89 8.71 0.68 13.34
CA ASP A 89 7.55 0.77 14.23
C ASP A 89 6.29 0.27 13.50
N PRO A 90 5.79 -0.94 13.82
CA PRO A 90 4.59 -1.49 13.18
C PRO A 90 3.34 -0.62 13.35
N ALA A 91 3.20 0.06 14.49
CA ALA A 91 2.02 0.89 14.75
C ALA A 91 2.06 2.20 13.92
N ALA A 92 3.23 2.84 13.84
CA ALA A 92 3.43 4.01 12.99
C ALA A 92 3.29 3.66 11.51
N PHE A 93 3.82 2.51 11.09
CA PHE A 93 3.69 2.00 9.72
C PHE A 93 2.22 1.77 9.34
N GLN A 94 1.43 1.15 10.23
CA GLN A 94 0.00 0.92 10.01
C GLN A 94 -0.78 2.23 9.89
N LYS A 95 -0.51 3.22 10.75
CA LYS A 95 -1.12 4.56 10.65
C LYS A 95 -0.81 5.24 9.32
N PHE A 96 0.45 5.14 8.87
CA PHE A 96 0.86 5.65 7.56
C PHE A 96 0.07 4.97 6.44
N GLN A 97 -0.01 3.64 6.44
CA GLN A 97 -0.75 2.85 5.45
C GLN A 97 -2.23 3.26 5.43
N GLN A 98 -2.87 3.39 6.59
CA GLN A 98 -4.26 3.82 6.71
C GLN A 98 -4.47 5.22 6.12
N ALA A 99 -3.64 6.20 6.46
CA ALA A 99 -3.77 7.56 5.94
C ALA A 99 -3.58 7.62 4.40
N GLN A 100 -2.68 6.82 3.85
CA GLN A 100 -2.50 6.71 2.40
C GLN A 100 -3.69 6.02 1.73
N GLY A 101 -4.32 5.03 2.37
CA GLY A 101 -5.55 4.37 1.93
C GLY A 101 -6.75 5.33 1.94
N GLU A 102 -6.93 6.14 2.99
CA GLU A 102 -7.96 7.17 3.06
C GLU A 102 -7.83 8.18 1.89
N LEU A 103 -6.62 8.58 1.57
CA LEU A 103 -6.36 9.48 0.43
C LEU A 103 -6.70 8.81 -0.91
N THR A 104 -6.34 7.55 -1.11
CA THR A 104 -6.71 6.78 -2.31
C THR A 104 -8.24 6.70 -2.45
N GLY A 105 -8.95 6.40 -1.37
CA GLY A 105 -10.42 6.36 -1.35
C GLY A 105 -11.07 7.71 -1.67
N ALA A 106 -10.54 8.80 -1.11
CA ALA A 106 -11.03 10.16 -1.39
C ALA A 106 -10.82 10.57 -2.86
N LEU A 107 -9.65 10.26 -3.43
CA LEU A 107 -9.37 10.51 -4.86
C LEU A 107 -10.25 9.67 -5.78
N SER A 108 -10.45 8.39 -5.48
CA SER A 108 -11.36 7.51 -6.24
C SER A 108 -12.78 8.04 -6.22
N ARG A 109 -13.26 8.53 -5.07
CA ARG A 109 -14.58 9.16 -4.96
C ARG A 109 -14.68 10.45 -5.80
N LEU A 110 -13.64 11.30 -5.75
CA LEU A 110 -13.61 12.52 -6.57
C LEU A 110 -13.69 12.17 -8.07
N MET A 111 -12.96 11.15 -8.53
CA MET A 111 -13.02 10.70 -9.91
C MET A 111 -14.41 10.19 -10.30
N ALA A 112 -15.04 9.38 -9.43
CA ALA A 112 -16.41 8.88 -9.65
C ALA A 112 -17.43 10.03 -9.73
N VAL A 113 -17.35 11.03 -8.84
CA VAL A 113 -18.25 12.21 -8.86
C VAL A 113 -18.01 13.05 -10.11
N SER A 114 -16.77 13.19 -10.59
CA SER A 114 -16.44 13.96 -11.78
C SER A 114 -17.12 13.45 -13.05
N GLU A 115 -17.54 12.18 -13.08
CA GLU A 115 -18.29 11.59 -14.19
C GLU A 115 -19.62 12.32 -14.46
N ASN A 116 -20.21 12.95 -13.45
CA ASN A 116 -21.46 13.72 -13.56
C ASN A 116 -21.24 15.14 -14.13
N TYR A 117 -19.98 15.54 -14.42
CA TYR A 117 -19.62 16.88 -14.87
C TYR A 117 -18.95 16.86 -16.25
N PRO A 118 -19.73 16.85 -17.35
CA PRO A 118 -19.18 16.74 -18.71
C PRO A 118 -18.16 17.83 -19.06
N ASN A 119 -18.38 19.08 -18.59
CA ASN A 119 -17.48 20.20 -18.83
C ASN A 119 -16.11 19.98 -18.18
N LEU A 120 -16.10 19.45 -16.94
CA LEU A 120 -14.86 19.10 -16.23
C LEU A 120 -14.11 17.98 -16.96
N ARG A 121 -14.82 16.95 -17.41
CA ARG A 121 -14.23 15.84 -18.19
C ARG A 121 -13.69 16.32 -19.55
N ALA A 122 -14.31 17.31 -20.16
CA ALA A 122 -13.81 17.93 -21.40
C ALA A 122 -12.58 18.81 -21.18
N ASN A 123 -12.32 19.24 -19.94
CA ASN A 123 -11.18 20.10 -19.61
C ASN A 123 -9.85 19.32 -19.78
N GLN A 124 -8.95 19.82 -20.61
CA GLN A 124 -7.67 19.17 -20.89
C GLN A 124 -6.80 19.06 -19.64
N GLY A 125 -6.72 20.13 -18.82
CA GLY A 125 -5.94 20.12 -17.59
C GLY A 125 -6.42 19.07 -16.58
N PHE A 126 -7.74 18.83 -16.50
CA PHE A 126 -8.29 17.75 -15.65
C PHE A 126 -7.88 16.36 -16.14
N ARG A 127 -7.99 16.12 -17.46
CA ARG A 127 -7.58 14.82 -18.05
C ARG A 127 -6.09 14.54 -17.86
N ASP A 128 -5.25 15.57 -18.04
CA ASP A 128 -3.80 15.43 -17.86
C ASP A 128 -3.45 15.11 -16.40
N LEU A 129 -4.12 15.74 -15.43
CA LEU A 129 -3.95 15.46 -14.00
C LEU A 129 -4.46 14.07 -13.63
N GLN A 130 -5.60 13.65 -14.17
CA GLN A 130 -6.11 12.29 -14.00
C GLN A 130 -5.10 11.26 -14.50
N ALA A 131 -4.60 11.40 -15.72
CA ALA A 131 -3.60 10.48 -16.27
C ALA A 131 -2.29 10.46 -15.44
N GLN A 132 -1.86 11.62 -14.91
CA GLN A 132 -0.69 11.69 -14.02
C GLN A 132 -0.93 11.00 -12.68
N LEU A 133 -2.14 11.12 -12.11
CA LEU A 133 -2.51 10.43 -10.86
C LEU A 133 -2.57 8.92 -11.06
N GLU A 134 -3.23 8.44 -12.13
CA GLU A 134 -3.27 7.02 -12.49
C GLU A 134 -1.86 6.45 -12.71
N GLY A 135 -1.01 7.17 -13.45
CA GLY A 135 0.38 6.79 -13.65
C GLY A 135 1.19 6.77 -12.34
N THR A 136 0.89 7.67 -11.40
CA THR A 136 1.54 7.70 -10.09
C THR A 136 1.06 6.53 -9.22
N GLU A 137 -0.23 6.19 -9.25
CA GLU A 137 -0.77 5.03 -8.51
C GLU A 137 -0.14 3.71 -8.98
N ASN A 138 0.04 3.56 -10.29
CA ASN A 138 0.77 2.41 -10.84
C ASN A 138 2.23 2.35 -10.33
N ARG A 139 2.91 3.49 -10.24
CA ARG A 139 4.28 3.55 -9.70
C ARG A 139 4.31 3.26 -8.20
N ILE A 140 3.32 3.73 -7.43
CA ILE A 140 3.17 3.39 -6.01
C ILE A 140 3.06 1.87 -5.86
N THR A 141 2.23 1.22 -6.66
CA THR A 141 2.07 -0.24 -6.65
C THR A 141 3.39 -0.96 -6.92
N VAL A 142 4.14 -0.53 -7.94
CA VAL A 142 5.46 -1.11 -8.25
C VAL A 142 6.46 -0.88 -7.11
N ALA A 143 6.53 0.34 -6.56
CA ALA A 143 7.42 0.66 -5.44
C ALA A 143 7.07 -0.15 -4.18
N ARG A 144 5.77 -0.28 -3.85
CA ARG A 144 5.31 -1.14 -2.75
C ARG A 144 5.74 -2.60 -2.94
N ASN A 145 5.58 -3.14 -4.15
CA ASN A 145 5.99 -4.53 -4.44
C ASN A 145 7.51 -4.73 -4.26
N ARG A 146 8.32 -3.76 -4.64
CA ARG A 146 9.78 -3.81 -4.40
C ARG A 146 10.10 -3.76 -2.90
N TYR A 147 9.44 -2.88 -2.16
CA TYR A 147 9.58 -2.82 -0.70
C TYR A 147 9.17 -4.14 -0.04
N ILE A 148 8.00 -4.71 -0.41
CA ILE A 148 7.52 -6.00 0.09
C ILE A 148 8.57 -7.08 -0.10
N LYS A 149 9.17 -7.15 -1.29
CA LYS A 149 10.23 -8.12 -1.60
C LYS A 149 11.47 -7.90 -0.74
N SER A 150 11.94 -6.66 -0.60
CA SER A 150 13.12 -6.34 0.22
C SER A 150 12.90 -6.72 1.69
N VAL A 151 11.71 -6.44 2.24
CA VAL A 151 11.35 -6.84 3.61
C VAL A 151 11.27 -8.36 3.74
N GLN A 152 10.71 -9.06 2.75
CA GLN A 152 10.66 -10.52 2.74
C GLN A 152 12.08 -11.12 2.79
N ASP A 153 12.97 -10.64 1.93
CA ASP A 153 14.36 -11.13 1.87
C ASP A 153 15.09 -10.91 3.21
N TYR A 154 14.89 -9.75 3.83
CA TYR A 154 15.43 -9.45 5.17
C TYR A 154 14.82 -10.36 6.24
N ASN A 155 13.50 -10.48 6.32
CA ASN A 155 12.83 -11.28 7.34
C ASN A 155 13.16 -12.78 7.20
N VAL A 156 13.35 -13.27 5.97
CA VAL A 156 13.88 -14.63 5.73
C VAL A 156 15.29 -14.75 6.33
N THR A 157 16.17 -13.76 6.10
CA THR A 157 17.52 -13.76 6.65
C THR A 157 17.52 -13.79 8.19
N VAL A 158 16.61 -13.03 8.83
CA VAL A 158 16.44 -13.04 10.31
C VAL A 158 16.10 -14.43 10.84
N ARG A 159 15.32 -15.23 10.10
CA ARG A 159 14.78 -16.52 10.56
C ARG A 159 15.60 -17.73 10.13
N THR A 160 16.45 -17.60 9.11
CA THR A 160 17.15 -18.73 8.50
C THR A 160 18.49 -19.00 9.21
N PHE A 161 18.79 -20.29 9.44
CA PHE A 161 20.11 -20.69 9.93
C PHE A 161 21.17 -20.59 8.82
N PRO A 162 22.43 -20.15 9.13
CA PRO A 162 22.95 -19.74 10.43
C PRO A 162 22.71 -18.26 10.79
N SER A 163 22.13 -17.44 9.91
CA SER A 163 21.97 -15.98 10.07
C SER A 163 21.10 -15.61 11.30
N ASN A 164 20.16 -16.48 11.69
CA ASN A 164 19.32 -16.27 12.88
C ASN A 164 20.14 -16.15 14.18
N LEU A 165 21.31 -16.79 14.26
CA LEU A 165 22.22 -16.65 15.41
C LEU A 165 22.79 -15.22 15.45
N THR A 166 23.19 -14.68 14.29
CA THR A 166 23.62 -13.28 14.15
C THR A 166 22.50 -12.32 14.51
N ALA A 167 21.29 -12.60 14.04
CA ALA A 167 20.10 -11.79 14.37
C ALA A 167 19.84 -11.74 15.88
N MET A 168 19.96 -12.86 16.57
CA MET A 168 19.79 -12.96 18.03
C MET A 168 20.87 -12.15 18.78
N VAL A 169 22.12 -12.26 18.38
CA VAL A 169 23.26 -11.58 19.04
C VAL A 169 23.17 -10.07 18.86
N PHE A 170 22.82 -9.57 17.65
CA PHE A 170 22.76 -8.15 17.32
C PHE A 170 21.36 -7.53 17.51
N GLY A 171 20.36 -8.33 17.89
CA GLY A 171 19.01 -7.85 18.17
C GLY A 171 18.21 -7.45 16.92
N TYR A 172 18.53 -8.02 15.74
CA TYR A 172 17.74 -7.81 14.54
C TYR A 172 16.36 -8.44 14.65
N LYS A 173 15.33 -7.67 14.33
CA LYS A 173 13.93 -8.09 14.40
C LYS A 173 13.28 -8.04 13.03
N ASP A 174 12.19 -8.80 12.87
CA ASP A 174 11.36 -8.71 11.68
C ASP A 174 10.84 -7.28 11.45
N LYS A 175 10.82 -6.86 10.21
CA LYS A 175 10.28 -5.57 9.81
C LYS A 175 8.84 -5.72 9.30
N PRO A 176 7.97 -4.71 9.55
CA PRO A 176 6.60 -4.72 9.07
C PRO A 176 6.54 -4.62 7.54
N ASN A 177 5.50 -5.23 6.99
CA ASN A 177 5.25 -5.21 5.56
C ASN A 177 3.87 -4.60 5.27
N PHE A 178 3.63 -4.19 4.02
CA PHE A 178 2.30 -3.77 3.62
C PHE A 178 1.33 -4.94 3.77
N ALA A 179 0.26 -4.74 4.56
CA ALA A 179 -0.86 -5.65 4.62
C ALA A 179 -1.84 -5.35 3.48
N VAL A 180 -2.57 -6.36 3.05
CA VAL A 180 -3.70 -6.17 2.14
C VAL A 180 -4.83 -5.53 2.94
N GLU A 181 -5.24 -4.33 2.53
CA GLU A 181 -6.43 -3.72 3.11
C GLU A 181 -7.63 -4.61 2.77
N ASN A 182 -8.46 -4.92 3.79
CA ASN A 182 -9.64 -5.78 3.67
C ASN A 182 -9.35 -7.27 3.42
N GLU A 183 -8.25 -7.82 3.92
CA GLU A 183 -7.96 -9.27 3.83
C GLU A 183 -9.15 -10.12 4.29
N LYS A 184 -9.89 -9.67 5.33
CA LYS A 184 -11.08 -10.35 5.85
C LYS A 184 -12.28 -10.31 4.90
N GLU A 185 -12.37 -9.33 4.02
CA GLU A 185 -13.44 -9.21 3.02
C GLU A 185 -13.08 -9.94 1.74
N ILE A 186 -11.81 -9.83 1.32
CA ILE A 186 -11.29 -10.51 0.11
C ILE A 186 -11.24 -12.03 0.30
N SER A 187 -11.00 -12.49 1.53
CA SER A 187 -10.98 -13.93 1.86
C SER A 187 -12.38 -14.58 1.91
N LYS A 188 -13.46 -13.78 1.88
CA LYS A 188 -14.82 -14.30 1.76
C LYS A 188 -15.17 -14.41 0.28
N PRO A 189 -15.49 -15.62 -0.25
CA PRO A 189 -15.98 -15.75 -1.60
C PRO A 189 -17.24 -14.88 -1.78
N PRO A 190 -17.40 -14.15 -2.88
CA PRO A 190 -18.64 -13.44 -3.15
C PRO A 190 -19.80 -14.44 -3.16
N SER A 191 -20.81 -14.20 -2.34
CA SER A 191 -22.04 -15.00 -2.36
C SER A 191 -22.80 -14.72 -3.66
N VAL A 192 -22.64 -15.58 -4.66
CA VAL A 192 -23.43 -15.51 -5.88
C VAL A 192 -24.75 -16.22 -5.62
N SER A 193 -25.82 -15.49 -5.35
CA SER A 193 -27.18 -16.03 -5.31
C SER A 193 -27.73 -16.07 -6.73
N PHE A 194 -27.86 -17.26 -7.29
CA PHE A 194 -28.54 -17.51 -8.56
C PHE A 194 -30.06 -17.64 -8.40
N ASP A 195 -30.68 -16.90 -7.47
CA ASP A 195 -32.13 -16.85 -7.32
C ASP A 195 -32.77 -16.05 -8.46
N THR A 196 -32.73 -16.60 -9.66
CA THR A 196 -33.68 -16.28 -10.73
C THR A 196 -34.72 -17.39 -10.80
N ALA A 197 -35.62 -17.44 -9.83
CA ALA A 197 -36.90 -18.11 -10.05
C ALA A 197 -37.69 -17.25 -11.04
N PRO A 198 -38.08 -17.76 -12.22
CA PRO A 198 -38.95 -17.02 -13.12
C PRO A 198 -40.29 -16.82 -12.42
N ALA A 199 -40.74 -15.57 -12.31
CA ALA A 199 -42.11 -15.28 -11.84
C ALA A 199 -43.10 -15.98 -12.76
N ALA A 200 -43.80 -16.98 -12.24
CA ALA A 200 -44.88 -17.63 -12.94
C ALA A 200 -45.95 -16.59 -13.32
N PRO A 201 -46.48 -16.56 -14.57
CA PRO A 201 -47.52 -15.63 -14.94
C PRO A 201 -48.82 -16.00 -14.16
N LYS A 202 -49.32 -15.03 -13.38
CA LYS A 202 -50.66 -15.14 -12.76
C LYS A 202 -51.66 -15.29 -13.86
N GLY A 203 -52.18 -16.53 -13.98
CA GLY A 203 -53.21 -16.89 -14.92
C GLY A 203 -54.46 -16.00 -14.79
N ALA A 204 -54.92 -15.53 -15.91
CA ALA A 204 -56.17 -14.85 -16.09
C ALA A 204 -57.32 -15.78 -15.66
N ALA A 205 -57.99 -15.45 -14.59
CA ALA A 205 -59.27 -16.10 -14.26
C ALA A 205 -60.34 -15.61 -15.23
N SER A 206 -60.68 -16.49 -16.17
CA SER A 206 -61.84 -16.39 -17.06
C SER A 206 -63.11 -16.27 -16.23
N GLY A 207 -63.82 -15.16 -16.35
CA GLY A 207 -65.20 -15.04 -15.96
C GLY A 207 -66.05 -15.59 -17.12
N ALA A 208 -66.83 -16.63 -16.81
CA ALA A 208 -67.94 -17.06 -17.68
C ALA A 208 -69.21 -17.15 -16.85
N ALA A 209 -70.13 -16.29 -17.22
CA ALA A 209 -71.55 -16.44 -17.46
C ALA A 209 -72.41 -17.33 -16.53
N LYS A 210 -73.34 -16.81 -15.83
CA LYS A 210 -74.77 -16.80 -16.16
C LYS A 210 -75.52 -15.95 -15.16
#